data_017a768f87e8d00f609ad178bf0b725f
#
_entry.id   017a768f87e8d00f609ad178bf0b725f
#
_cell.length_a   1.000
_cell.length_b   1.000
_cell.length_c   1.000
_cell.angle_alpha   90.00
_cell.angle_beta   90.00
_cell.angle_gamma   90.00
#
_symmetry.space_group_name_H-M   'P 1'
#
loop_
_entity.id
_entity.type
_entity.pdbx_description
1 polymer ?
#
loop_
_entity_poly.entity_id
_entity_poly.type
_entity_poly.pdbx_seq_one_letter_code
_entity_poly.pdbx_strand_id
1 'polypeptide(L)'
;MNRIYITLFLLIISLNLFSQMRPGQNAADLSLPDLNGKTVSLSEFKGKVVLLDFWASWCGPCRHNNPKLVKLYNKFHDKGFEIYGVSLDEDTKSWKKAVHNDKLSWVQVIDDKGWDATSIATYGINFIPSSFLIDKDGVIRTINAEGSELESSVKDLLKD
;
A
#
# COMPACT_ATOMS: atom_id res chain seq x y z
N MET A 1 -37.73 -12.92 52.43
CA MET A 1 -37.77 -13.20 50.94
C MET A 1 -36.84 -12.19 50.27
N ASN A 2 -35.58 -12.58 50.06
CA ASN A 2 -34.59 -11.69 49.42
C ASN A 2 -34.54 -11.92 47.91
N ARG A 3 -34.97 -10.93 47.14
CA ARG A 3 -34.82 -10.93 45.71
C ARG A 3 -33.45 -10.39 45.34
N ILE A 4 -32.55 -11.29 44.94
CA ILE A 4 -31.25 -10.95 44.40
C ILE A 4 -31.46 -10.57 42.93
N TYR A 5 -31.29 -9.28 42.62
CA TYR A 5 -31.23 -8.79 41.23
C TYR A 5 -29.83 -9.01 40.71
N ILE A 6 -29.64 -10.05 39.90
CA ILE A 6 -28.44 -10.26 39.12
C ILE A 6 -28.52 -9.31 37.94
N THR A 7 -27.89 -8.16 38.07
CA THR A 7 -27.62 -7.26 36.93
C THR A 7 -26.52 -7.84 36.08
N LEU A 8 -26.93 -8.46 34.97
CA LEU A 8 -26.02 -8.94 33.94
C LEU A 8 -25.42 -7.72 33.22
N PHE A 9 -24.22 -7.29 33.64
CA PHE A 9 -23.45 -6.27 32.98
C PHE A 9 -22.85 -6.87 31.70
N LEU A 10 -23.56 -6.73 30.57
CA LEU A 10 -23.05 -7.06 29.25
C LEU A 10 -21.93 -6.08 28.93
N LEU A 11 -20.70 -6.50 29.19
CA LEU A 11 -19.48 -5.83 28.75
C LEU A 11 -19.41 -5.99 27.23
N ILE A 12 -19.94 -5.00 26.48
CA ILE A 12 -19.72 -4.93 25.01
C ILE A 12 -18.27 -4.53 24.83
N ILE A 13 -17.41 -5.54 24.74
CA ILE A 13 -16.04 -5.35 24.24
C ILE A 13 -16.18 -5.04 22.77
N SER A 14 -16.20 -3.77 22.40
CA SER A 14 -15.98 -3.33 21.03
C SER A 14 -14.55 -3.68 20.65
N LEU A 15 -14.37 -4.89 20.14
CA LEU A 15 -13.18 -5.29 19.42
C LEU A 15 -13.11 -4.37 18.18
N ASN A 16 -12.31 -3.31 18.29
CA ASN A 16 -11.80 -2.63 17.10
C ASN A 16 -10.88 -3.64 16.38
N LEU A 17 -11.51 -4.52 15.61
CA LEU A 17 -10.82 -5.33 14.63
C LEU A 17 -10.28 -4.35 13.59
N PHE A 18 -9.03 -3.93 13.73
CA PHE A 18 -8.28 -3.38 12.63
C PHE A 18 -8.29 -4.46 11.55
N SER A 19 -9.26 -4.36 10.68
CA SER A 19 -9.44 -5.34 9.61
C SER A 19 -8.37 -5.08 8.57
N GLN A 20 -7.36 -5.92 8.56
CA GLN A 20 -6.38 -5.95 7.49
C GLN A 20 -7.11 -6.06 6.14
N MET A 21 -6.71 -5.25 5.16
CA MET A 21 -7.29 -5.29 3.82
C MET A 21 -7.13 -6.67 3.19
N ARG A 22 -8.13 -7.10 2.43
CA ARG A 22 -8.20 -8.45 1.86
C ARG A 22 -8.46 -8.40 0.36
N PRO A 23 -8.04 -9.43 -0.40
CA PRO A 23 -8.45 -9.58 -1.79
C PRO A 23 -9.97 -9.58 -1.91
N GLY A 24 -10.48 -8.92 -2.97
CA GLY A 24 -11.91 -8.73 -3.22
C GLY A 24 -12.52 -7.48 -2.60
N GLN A 25 -11.80 -6.75 -1.74
CA GLN A 25 -12.22 -5.46 -1.21
C GLN A 25 -11.78 -4.31 -2.10
N ASN A 26 -12.55 -3.22 -2.10
CA ASN A 26 -12.10 -1.96 -2.69
C ASN A 26 -10.91 -1.41 -1.91
N ALA A 27 -9.88 -0.98 -2.63
CA ALA A 27 -8.76 -0.29 -2.04
C ALA A 27 -9.23 1.02 -1.40
N ALA A 28 -8.79 1.29 -0.17
CA ALA A 28 -9.04 2.57 0.47
C ALA A 28 -8.20 3.66 -0.22
N ASP A 29 -8.80 4.83 -0.45
CA ASP A 29 -8.04 5.93 -1.04
C ASP A 29 -7.00 6.48 -0.07
N LEU A 30 -5.85 6.84 -0.62
CA LEU A 30 -4.77 7.52 0.08
C LEU A 30 -4.44 8.80 -0.68
N SER A 31 -4.37 9.92 0.03
CA SER A 31 -4.01 11.23 -0.55
C SER A 31 -2.80 11.76 0.21
N LEU A 32 -1.63 11.65 -0.40
CA LEU A 32 -0.33 11.90 0.24
C LEU A 32 0.54 12.82 -0.62
N PRO A 33 1.48 13.58 -0.01
CA PRO A 33 2.38 14.45 -0.75
C PRO A 33 3.43 13.68 -1.54
N ASP A 34 3.65 14.09 -2.79
CA ASP A 34 4.71 13.59 -3.67
C ASP A 34 6.09 14.25 -3.38
N LEU A 35 7.09 13.94 -4.22
CA LEU A 35 8.44 14.50 -4.12
C LEU A 35 8.50 16.04 -4.18
N ASN A 36 7.48 16.68 -4.73
CA ASN A 36 7.36 18.14 -4.88
C ASN A 36 6.42 18.75 -3.83
N GLY A 37 5.83 17.93 -2.94
CA GLY A 37 4.85 18.35 -1.94
C GLY A 37 3.42 18.50 -2.49
N LYS A 38 3.17 18.09 -3.75
CA LYS A 38 1.83 18.06 -4.31
C LYS A 38 1.11 16.81 -3.80
N THR A 39 -0.12 16.98 -3.33
CA THR A 39 -0.95 15.84 -2.96
C THR A 39 -1.36 15.04 -4.20
N VAL A 40 -1.13 13.73 -4.15
CA VAL A 40 -1.53 12.77 -5.17
C VAL A 40 -2.40 11.70 -4.52
N SER A 41 -3.56 11.43 -5.09
CA SER A 41 -4.50 10.43 -4.56
C SER A 41 -4.37 9.11 -5.33
N LEU A 42 -4.47 7.98 -4.61
CA LEU A 42 -4.47 6.66 -5.23
C LEU A 42 -5.64 6.52 -6.24
N SER A 43 -6.78 7.15 -5.94
CA SER A 43 -7.96 7.17 -6.81
C SER A 43 -7.74 7.86 -8.16
N GLU A 44 -6.69 8.68 -8.32
CA GLU A 44 -6.33 9.30 -9.62
C GLU A 44 -5.88 8.24 -10.66
N PHE A 45 -5.51 7.06 -10.21
CA PHE A 45 -5.05 5.95 -11.06
C PHE A 45 -6.16 4.94 -11.38
N LYS A 46 -7.42 5.24 -11.08
CA LYS A 46 -8.55 4.40 -11.45
C LYS A 46 -8.58 4.19 -12.97
N GLY A 47 -8.85 2.96 -13.39
CA GLY A 47 -8.74 2.55 -14.79
C GLY A 47 -7.39 1.96 -15.18
N LYS A 48 -6.39 2.01 -14.28
CA LYS A 48 -5.11 1.31 -14.41
C LYS A 48 -5.02 0.13 -13.45
N VAL A 49 -4.16 -0.81 -13.77
CA VAL A 49 -3.71 -1.82 -12.80
C VAL A 49 -2.62 -1.17 -11.95
N VAL A 50 -2.83 -1.12 -10.63
CA VAL A 50 -1.95 -0.38 -9.71
C VAL A 50 -1.32 -1.33 -8.69
N LEU A 51 0.00 -1.26 -8.54
CA LEU A 51 0.68 -1.84 -7.39
C LEU A 51 0.86 -0.73 -6.33
N LEU A 52 0.09 -0.82 -5.25
CA LEU A 52 0.31 -0.01 -4.06
C LEU A 52 1.42 -0.68 -3.24
N ASP A 53 2.56 -0.02 -3.11
CA ASP A 53 3.77 -0.56 -2.50
C ASP A 53 4.20 0.29 -1.30
N PHE A 54 4.27 -0.34 -0.12
CA PHE A 54 4.72 0.30 1.11
C PHE A 54 6.18 -0.05 1.40
N TRP A 55 7.00 0.96 1.52
CA TRP A 55 8.44 0.83 1.66
C TRP A 55 9.06 1.95 2.51
N ALA A 56 10.38 1.93 2.67
CA ALA A 56 11.13 3.05 3.25
C ALA A 56 12.60 3.01 2.81
N SER A 57 13.28 4.14 2.88
CA SER A 57 14.70 4.25 2.51
C SER A 57 15.61 3.39 3.41
N TRP A 58 15.22 3.20 4.66
CA TRP A 58 15.93 2.40 5.66
C TRP A 58 15.56 0.90 5.61
N CYS A 59 14.56 0.52 4.81
CA CYS A 59 14.13 -0.88 4.67
C CYS A 59 15.04 -1.63 3.69
N GLY A 60 15.98 -2.42 4.20
CA GLY A 60 16.91 -3.20 3.39
C GLY A 60 16.23 -4.14 2.39
N PRO A 61 15.26 -4.99 2.80
CA PRO A 61 14.51 -5.85 1.88
C PRO A 61 13.76 -5.07 0.80
N CYS A 62 13.16 -3.91 1.13
CA CYS A 62 12.48 -3.04 0.15
C CYS A 62 13.46 -2.58 -0.92
N ARG A 63 14.63 -2.06 -0.48
CA ARG A 63 15.70 -1.57 -1.38
C ARG A 63 16.25 -2.70 -2.27
N HIS A 64 16.34 -3.92 -1.76
CA HIS A 64 16.72 -5.10 -2.54
C HIS A 64 15.67 -5.47 -3.61
N ASN A 65 14.38 -5.22 -3.33
CA ASN A 65 13.29 -5.51 -4.26
C ASN A 65 13.10 -4.43 -5.33
N ASN A 66 13.47 -3.17 -5.06
CA ASN A 66 13.28 -2.03 -5.97
C ASN A 66 13.77 -2.27 -7.41
N PRO A 67 14.96 -2.87 -7.67
CA PRO A 67 15.39 -3.18 -9.05
C PRO A 67 14.45 -4.12 -9.82
N LYS A 68 13.75 -5.02 -9.11
CA LYS A 68 12.75 -5.91 -9.73
C LYS A 68 11.49 -5.13 -10.10
N LEU A 69 11.05 -4.22 -9.22
CA LEU A 69 9.92 -3.32 -9.48
C LEU A 69 10.22 -2.37 -10.64
N VAL A 70 11.46 -1.85 -10.76
CA VAL A 70 11.88 -1.03 -11.91
C VAL A 70 11.74 -1.82 -13.21
N LYS A 71 12.16 -3.09 -13.25
CA LYS A 71 12.00 -3.95 -14.44
C LYS A 71 10.53 -4.19 -14.76
N LEU A 72 9.71 -4.46 -13.76
CA LEU A 72 8.27 -4.70 -13.92
C LEU A 72 7.59 -3.44 -14.45
N TYR A 73 7.88 -2.28 -13.87
CA TYR A 73 7.34 -0.99 -14.29
C TYR A 73 7.68 -0.68 -15.74
N ASN A 74 8.95 -0.78 -16.12
CA ASN A 74 9.39 -0.55 -17.50
C ASN A 74 8.74 -1.51 -18.52
N LYS A 75 8.37 -2.70 -18.08
CA LYS A 75 7.74 -3.71 -18.96
C LYS A 75 6.26 -3.45 -19.23
N PHE A 76 5.54 -2.86 -18.24
CA PHE A 76 4.08 -2.80 -18.27
C PHE A 76 3.49 -1.39 -18.15
N HIS A 77 4.29 -0.36 -17.82
CA HIS A 77 3.78 1.00 -17.63
C HIS A 77 3.00 1.51 -18.85
N ASP A 78 3.56 1.40 -20.05
CA ASP A 78 2.91 1.85 -21.30
C ASP A 78 1.66 1.02 -21.66
N LYS A 79 1.38 -0.05 -20.91
CA LYS A 79 0.21 -0.92 -21.11
C LYS A 79 -0.89 -0.69 -20.08
N GLY A 80 -0.76 0.36 -19.25
CA GLY A 80 -1.76 0.70 -18.25
C GLY A 80 -1.46 0.18 -16.84
N PHE A 81 -0.20 -0.19 -16.55
CA PHE A 81 0.27 -0.51 -15.20
C PHE A 81 0.87 0.72 -14.54
N GLU A 82 0.63 0.89 -13.24
CA GLU A 82 1.21 1.93 -12.43
C GLU A 82 1.71 1.37 -11.09
N ILE A 83 2.68 2.04 -10.48
CA ILE A 83 3.07 1.79 -9.11
C ILE A 83 2.82 3.07 -8.30
N TYR A 84 2.15 2.94 -7.16
CA TYR A 84 1.95 3.99 -6.19
C TYR A 84 2.77 3.65 -4.94
N GLY A 85 3.98 4.20 -4.86
CA GLY A 85 4.92 3.91 -3.79
C GLY A 85 4.70 4.82 -2.58
N VAL A 86 4.31 4.25 -1.45
CA VAL A 86 4.12 4.95 -0.17
C VAL A 86 5.32 4.73 0.72
N SER A 87 6.09 5.78 0.94
CA SER A 87 7.21 5.74 1.88
C SER A 87 6.75 6.02 3.31
N LEU A 88 7.31 5.25 4.25
CA LEU A 88 7.16 5.44 5.69
C LEU A 88 8.36 6.16 6.31
N ASP A 89 9.16 6.84 5.51
CA ASP A 89 10.26 7.65 6.02
C ASP A 89 9.74 8.84 6.82
N GLU A 90 10.37 9.14 7.94
CA GLU A 90 10.16 10.38 8.71
C GLU A 90 11.08 11.50 8.20
N ASP A 91 12.17 11.14 7.50
CA ASP A 91 13.11 12.08 6.88
C ASP A 91 12.92 12.14 5.36
N THR A 92 12.30 13.22 4.90
CA THR A 92 12.06 13.48 3.47
C THR A 92 13.35 13.50 2.63
N LYS A 93 14.49 13.90 3.20
CA LYS A 93 15.76 13.95 2.45
C LYS A 93 16.29 12.55 2.15
N SER A 94 16.25 11.66 3.15
CA SER A 94 16.63 10.25 3.00
C SER A 94 15.73 9.54 1.99
N TRP A 95 14.42 9.78 2.07
CA TRP A 95 13.45 9.26 1.09
C TRP A 95 13.78 9.71 -0.33
N LYS A 96 13.89 11.02 -0.59
CA LYS A 96 14.21 11.56 -1.93
C LYS A 96 15.53 11.02 -2.47
N LYS A 97 16.56 10.90 -1.62
CA LYS A 97 17.84 10.30 -1.99
C LYS A 97 17.68 8.83 -2.40
N ALA A 98 16.87 8.06 -1.66
CA ALA A 98 16.62 6.67 -1.97
C ALA A 98 15.86 6.49 -3.29
N VAL A 99 14.80 7.28 -3.52
CA VAL A 99 14.05 7.30 -4.79
C VAL A 99 14.99 7.54 -5.98
N HIS A 100 15.87 8.54 -5.88
CA HIS A 100 16.85 8.83 -6.92
C HIS A 100 17.86 7.69 -7.14
N ASN A 101 18.44 7.18 -6.05
CA ASN A 101 19.47 6.15 -6.11
C ASN A 101 18.95 4.83 -6.69
N ASP A 102 17.73 4.46 -6.35
CA ASP A 102 17.07 3.23 -6.81
C ASP A 102 16.37 3.42 -8.16
N LYS A 103 16.40 4.65 -8.72
CA LYS A 103 15.80 5.00 -10.02
C LYS A 103 14.28 4.69 -10.08
N LEU A 104 13.58 5.02 -9.01
CA LEU A 104 12.14 4.80 -8.92
C LEU A 104 11.40 5.90 -9.72
N SER A 105 11.00 5.58 -10.95
CA SER A 105 10.42 6.53 -11.90
C SER A 105 8.89 6.66 -11.82
N TRP A 106 8.24 5.84 -11.01
CA TRP A 106 6.80 5.88 -10.77
C TRP A 106 6.43 6.86 -9.66
N VAL A 107 5.13 7.03 -9.41
CA VAL A 107 4.61 7.91 -8.37
C VAL A 107 5.14 7.51 -7.00
N GLN A 108 5.78 8.46 -6.34
CA GLN A 108 6.32 8.32 -5.00
C GLN A 108 5.67 9.33 -4.08
N VAL A 109 5.05 8.86 -3.03
CA VAL A 109 4.44 9.69 -1.97
C VAL A 109 4.99 9.29 -0.60
N ILE A 110 4.81 10.16 0.39
CA ILE A 110 5.31 9.94 1.74
C ILE A 110 4.19 10.11 2.77
N ASP A 111 4.12 9.18 3.74
CA ASP A 111 3.37 9.32 4.99
C ASP A 111 4.39 9.41 6.13
N ASP A 112 4.76 10.64 6.50
CA ASP A 112 5.93 10.99 7.30
C ASP A 112 5.81 10.71 8.81
N LYS A 113 4.88 9.83 9.19
CA LYS A 113 4.68 9.39 10.58
C LYS A 113 5.27 8.00 10.87
N GLY A 114 6.04 7.44 9.94
CA GLY A 114 6.63 6.12 10.12
C GLY A 114 5.57 5.06 10.41
N TRP A 115 5.73 4.30 11.47
CA TRP A 115 4.76 3.27 11.87
C TRP A 115 3.45 3.82 12.46
N ASP A 116 3.40 5.11 12.81
CA ASP A 116 2.18 5.80 13.25
C ASP A 116 1.41 6.44 12.08
N ALA A 117 1.84 6.17 10.84
CA ALA A 117 1.23 6.66 9.63
C ALA A 117 -0.22 6.19 9.48
N THR A 118 -1.11 7.08 9.04
CA THR A 118 -2.53 6.76 8.82
C THR A 118 -2.70 5.68 7.75
N SER A 119 -1.84 5.67 6.74
CA SER A 119 -1.84 4.67 5.68
C SER A 119 -1.58 3.25 6.22
N ILE A 120 -0.74 3.10 7.23
CA ILE A 120 -0.47 1.85 7.93
C ILE A 120 -1.73 1.31 8.60
N ALA A 121 -2.42 2.15 9.38
CA ALA A 121 -3.66 1.77 10.05
C ALA A 121 -4.77 1.43 9.04
N THR A 122 -4.88 2.21 7.94
CA THR A 122 -5.89 2.03 6.90
C THR A 122 -5.76 0.67 6.20
N TYR A 123 -4.53 0.24 5.90
CA TYR A 123 -4.28 -1.02 5.19
C TYR A 123 -3.98 -2.20 6.13
N GLY A 124 -3.89 -1.95 7.43
CA GLY A 124 -3.60 -2.99 8.44
C GLY A 124 -2.19 -3.59 8.30
N ILE A 125 -1.21 -2.74 7.97
CA ILE A 125 0.17 -3.16 7.72
C ILE A 125 0.93 -3.25 9.05
N ASN A 126 1.74 -4.28 9.22
CA ASN A 126 2.57 -4.50 10.40
C ASN A 126 4.03 -4.81 10.05
N PHE A 127 4.37 -4.85 8.77
CA PHE A 127 5.74 -5.01 8.24
C PHE A 127 5.86 -4.37 6.85
N ILE A 128 7.08 -4.08 6.42
CA ILE A 128 7.43 -3.71 5.05
C ILE A 128 8.62 -4.57 4.56
N PRO A 129 8.70 -4.87 3.25
CA PRO A 129 7.77 -4.44 2.18
C PRO A 129 6.39 -5.08 2.31
N SER A 130 5.35 -4.32 2.03
CA SER A 130 3.98 -4.82 1.88
C SER A 130 3.35 -4.20 0.65
N SER A 131 2.64 -4.99 -0.14
CA SER A 131 2.07 -4.52 -1.39
C SER A 131 0.68 -5.07 -1.67
N PHE A 132 -0.10 -4.29 -2.41
CA PHE A 132 -1.46 -4.62 -2.82
C PHE A 132 -1.59 -4.39 -4.32
N LEU A 133 -1.88 -5.43 -5.09
CA LEU A 133 -2.17 -5.30 -6.50
C LEU A 133 -3.66 -5.02 -6.68
N ILE A 134 -3.97 -3.90 -7.32
CA ILE A 134 -5.30 -3.33 -7.48
C ILE A 134 -5.64 -3.35 -8.97
N ASP A 135 -6.84 -3.80 -9.32
CA ASP A 135 -7.31 -3.81 -10.70
C ASP A 135 -7.84 -2.45 -11.17
N LYS A 136 -8.30 -2.39 -12.42
CA LYS A 136 -8.82 -1.19 -13.07
C LYS A 136 -10.08 -0.62 -12.39
N ASP A 137 -10.83 -1.46 -11.67
CA ASP A 137 -12.03 -1.07 -10.91
C ASP A 137 -11.71 -0.58 -9.50
N GLY A 138 -10.46 -0.72 -9.06
CA GLY A 138 -10.01 -0.34 -7.73
C GLY A 138 -10.13 -1.46 -6.69
N VAL A 139 -10.29 -2.72 -7.12
CA VAL A 139 -10.42 -3.89 -6.24
C VAL A 139 -9.06 -4.54 -6.02
N ILE A 140 -8.72 -4.83 -4.77
CA ILE A 140 -7.51 -5.57 -4.40
C ILE A 140 -7.61 -7.00 -4.91
N ARG A 141 -6.64 -7.44 -5.67
CA ARG A 141 -6.58 -8.79 -6.27
C ARG A 141 -5.57 -9.70 -5.59
N THR A 142 -4.38 -9.19 -5.27
CA THR A 142 -3.37 -9.94 -4.52
C THR A 142 -2.71 -9.05 -3.47
N ILE A 143 -2.15 -9.68 -2.45
CA ILE A 143 -1.40 -9.02 -1.38
C ILE A 143 -0.05 -9.70 -1.29
N ASN A 144 1.04 -8.90 -1.27
CA ASN A 144 2.42 -9.36 -1.14
C ASN A 144 2.85 -10.40 -2.19
N ALA A 145 2.25 -10.37 -3.39
CA ALA A 145 2.72 -11.18 -4.51
C ALA A 145 4.09 -10.66 -4.98
N GLU A 146 5.00 -11.58 -5.30
CA GLU A 146 6.38 -11.26 -5.69
C GLU A 146 6.82 -12.03 -6.94
N GLY A 147 7.87 -11.56 -7.58
CA GLY A 147 8.54 -12.26 -8.68
C GLY A 147 7.60 -12.63 -9.83
N SER A 148 7.60 -13.90 -10.22
CA SER A 148 6.79 -14.42 -11.34
C SER A 148 5.29 -14.39 -11.07
N GLU A 149 4.87 -14.53 -9.82
CA GLU A 149 3.46 -14.44 -9.41
C GLU A 149 2.92 -13.03 -9.62
N LEU A 150 3.63 -12.00 -9.14
CA LEU A 150 3.26 -10.62 -9.36
C LEU A 150 3.22 -10.27 -10.85
N GLU A 151 4.24 -10.67 -11.59
CA GLU A 151 4.32 -10.41 -13.04
C GLU A 151 3.15 -11.07 -13.80
N SER A 152 2.81 -12.31 -13.48
CA SER A 152 1.68 -13.01 -14.08
C SER A 152 0.35 -12.31 -13.75
N SER A 153 0.15 -11.96 -12.49
CA SER A 153 -1.06 -11.26 -12.03
C SER A 153 -1.23 -9.91 -12.74
N VAL A 154 -0.16 -9.10 -12.86
CA VAL A 154 -0.19 -7.83 -13.60
C VAL A 154 -0.57 -8.08 -15.06
N LYS A 155 0.08 -9.06 -15.71
CA LYS A 155 -0.19 -9.38 -17.12
C LYS A 155 -1.64 -9.82 -17.36
N ASP A 156 -2.23 -10.56 -16.44
CA ASP A 156 -3.60 -11.06 -16.59
C ASP A 156 -4.61 -9.91 -16.39
N LEU A 157 -4.43 -9.07 -15.37
CA LEU A 157 -5.28 -7.89 -15.13
C LEU A 157 -5.19 -6.82 -16.22
N LEU A 158 -4.11 -6.79 -17.00
CA LEU A 158 -3.98 -5.85 -18.13
C LEU A 158 -4.76 -6.29 -19.37
N LYS A 159 -5.16 -7.58 -19.46
CA LYS A 159 -5.96 -8.12 -20.59
C LYS A 159 -7.45 -7.82 -20.44
N ASP A 160 -7.91 -7.71 -19.19
CA ASP A 160 -9.30 -7.38 -18.85
C ASP A 160 -9.56 -5.86 -19.07
#